data_406f04be814e03487fd5f539e5368f24
#
_entry.id   406f04be814e03487fd5f539e5368f24
#
_cell.length_a   1.000
_cell.length_b   1.000
_cell.length_c   1.000
_cell.angle_alpha   90.00
_cell.angle_beta   90.00
_cell.angle_gamma   90.00
#
_symmetry.space_group_name_H-M   'P 1'
#
loop_
_entity.id
_entity.type
_entity.pdbx_description
1 polymer ?
#
loop_
_entity_poly.entity_id
_entity_poly.type
_entity_poly.pdbx_seq_one_letter_code
_entity_poly.pdbx_strand_id
1 'polypeptide(L)'
;MTTPPGVLALVTVAALWGALAGALLPRAAHRFAVPWEERDGGWRATCPGGHPIRGWLGPARCARCAERRSGRPADTGPAAPAAPYASGAVRLPLLTAVVCAALAAATGVRPELVVWLLLAPAGVLLAAVDLRVRRLPDPLTLPLAAAALVLLGPAALLPEHAGHWTTALLGALALGAGYLALHLANPGGMAFGDVKLALSMGAVLGWYGWATVMLGTFAAFLLGALYGGALAVAGRAGRRTMIAFGPFMLAGTLAGLLVGAYTA
;
A
#
# COMPACT_ATOMS: atom_id res chain seq x y z
N MET A 1 22.25 -24.39 -2.83
CA MET A 1 22.73 -23.05 -2.46
C MET A 1 22.15 -22.74 -1.09
N THR A 2 22.92 -22.87 -0.01
CA THR A 2 22.49 -22.51 1.35
C THR A 2 22.57 -20.99 1.49
N THR A 3 21.44 -20.34 1.73
CA THR A 3 21.41 -18.90 2.04
C THR A 3 22.27 -18.65 3.30
N PRO A 4 23.15 -17.64 3.27
CA PRO A 4 23.96 -17.33 4.45
C PRO A 4 23.04 -17.02 5.64
N PRO A 5 23.39 -17.46 6.87
CA PRO A 5 22.50 -17.35 8.04
C PRO A 5 22.09 -15.88 8.33
N GLY A 6 22.89 -14.91 7.97
CA GLY A 6 22.57 -13.48 8.11
C GLY A 6 21.42 -13.03 7.21
N VAL A 7 21.34 -13.51 5.97
CA VAL A 7 20.25 -13.15 5.04
C VAL A 7 18.92 -13.76 5.53
N LEU A 8 18.96 -14.99 6.02
CA LEU A 8 17.74 -15.63 6.56
C LEU A 8 17.24 -14.86 7.80
N ALA A 9 18.12 -14.43 8.69
CA ALA A 9 17.76 -13.65 9.87
C ALA A 9 17.16 -12.29 9.45
N LEU A 10 17.76 -11.59 8.48
CA LEU A 10 17.26 -10.31 7.96
C LEU A 10 15.83 -10.46 7.38
N VAL A 11 15.62 -11.45 6.52
CA VAL A 11 14.31 -11.74 5.90
C VAL A 11 13.27 -12.10 6.96
N THR A 12 13.66 -12.89 7.98
CA THR A 12 12.75 -13.25 9.08
C THR A 12 12.33 -12.03 9.90
N VAL A 13 13.30 -11.18 10.27
CA VAL A 13 13.02 -9.93 11.01
C VAL A 13 12.12 -9.00 10.20
N ALA A 14 12.38 -8.83 8.90
CA ALA A 14 11.55 -8.03 8.02
C ALA A 14 10.13 -8.60 7.87
N ALA A 15 9.98 -9.92 7.78
CA ALA A 15 8.68 -10.58 7.76
C ALA A 15 7.89 -10.36 9.06
N LEU A 16 8.54 -10.50 10.21
CA LEU A 16 7.92 -10.24 11.52
C LEU A 16 7.51 -8.77 11.67
N TRP A 17 8.37 -7.83 11.27
CA TRP A 17 8.02 -6.41 11.20
C TRP A 17 6.78 -6.19 10.32
N GLY A 18 6.77 -6.74 9.11
CA GLY A 18 5.65 -6.64 8.18
C GLY A 18 4.36 -7.24 8.73
N ALA A 19 4.42 -8.38 9.41
CA ALA A 19 3.29 -9.01 10.08
C ALA A 19 2.71 -8.12 11.19
N LEU A 20 3.57 -7.58 12.05
CA LEU A 20 3.18 -6.68 13.14
C LEU A 20 2.58 -5.38 12.61
N ALA A 21 3.26 -4.72 11.67
CA ALA A 21 2.75 -3.51 11.03
C ALA A 21 1.41 -3.78 10.32
N GLY A 22 1.33 -4.88 9.56
CA GLY A 22 0.11 -5.30 8.87
C GLY A 22 -1.06 -5.62 9.79
N ALA A 23 -0.80 -6.12 11.01
CA ALA A 23 -1.84 -6.36 12.02
C ALA A 23 -2.47 -5.07 12.55
N LEU A 24 -1.78 -3.95 12.41
CA LEU A 24 -2.28 -2.62 12.80
C LEU A 24 -3.11 -1.93 11.71
N LEU A 25 -3.06 -2.39 10.46
CA LEU A 25 -3.72 -1.74 9.32
C LEU A 25 -5.25 -1.91 9.24
N PRO A 26 -5.90 -2.99 9.74
CA PRO A 26 -7.32 -3.25 9.48
C PRO A 26 -8.24 -2.11 9.90
N ARG A 27 -7.92 -1.42 11.01
CA ARG A 27 -8.70 -0.28 11.50
C ARG A 27 -8.55 0.93 10.58
N ALA A 28 -7.33 1.28 10.18
CA ALA A 28 -7.06 2.35 9.22
C ALA A 28 -7.72 2.06 7.87
N ALA A 29 -7.60 0.82 7.37
CA ALA A 29 -8.24 0.39 6.13
C ALA A 29 -9.77 0.53 6.15
N HIS A 30 -10.41 0.32 7.30
CA HIS A 30 -11.86 0.58 7.46
C HIS A 30 -12.17 2.08 7.50
N ARG A 31 -11.37 2.86 8.23
CA ARG A 31 -11.61 4.30 8.39
C ARG A 31 -11.45 5.05 7.08
N PHE A 32 -10.44 4.73 6.28
CA PHE A 32 -10.22 5.37 4.97
C PHE A 32 -11.11 4.83 3.84
N ALA A 33 -11.78 3.69 4.03
CA ALA A 33 -12.68 3.12 3.03
C ALA A 33 -14.04 3.84 3.00
N VAL A 34 -14.05 5.13 2.62
CA VAL A 34 -15.25 5.96 2.47
C VAL A 34 -15.61 6.09 0.99
N PRO A 35 -16.81 5.68 0.56
CA PRO A 35 -17.31 5.87 -0.80
C PRO A 35 -17.43 7.35 -1.18
N TRP A 36 -17.52 7.62 -2.50
CA TRP A 36 -17.64 8.98 -3.03
C TRP A 36 -18.87 9.75 -2.54
N GLU A 37 -19.96 9.03 -2.30
CA GLU A 37 -21.26 9.56 -1.91
C GLU A 37 -21.26 10.07 -0.44
N GLU A 38 -20.38 9.55 0.40
CA GLU A 38 -20.30 9.85 1.84
C GLU A 38 -19.18 10.86 2.15
N ARG A 39 -19.04 11.95 1.37
CA ARG A 39 -17.86 12.85 1.39
C ARG A 39 -17.67 13.70 2.65
N ASP A 40 -18.71 13.93 3.45
CA ASP A 40 -18.73 14.99 4.46
C ASP A 40 -17.80 14.78 5.68
N GLY A 41 -17.19 13.60 5.85
CA GLY A 41 -16.35 13.30 6.99
C GLY A 41 -14.89 12.91 6.71
N GLY A 42 -14.48 12.74 5.44
CA GLY A 42 -13.11 12.33 5.06
C GLY A 42 -12.71 10.90 5.49
N TRP A 43 -13.25 10.38 6.59
CA TRP A 43 -13.03 9.03 7.12
C TRP A 43 -14.20 8.56 7.99
N ARG A 44 -14.33 7.21 8.13
CA ARG A 44 -15.36 6.61 8.99
C ARG A 44 -14.97 6.76 10.47
N ALA A 45 -15.83 7.41 11.24
CA ALA A 45 -15.67 7.58 12.68
C ALA A 45 -16.29 6.43 13.47
N THR A 46 -17.20 5.63 12.87
CA THR A 46 -17.99 4.58 13.53
C THR A 46 -17.82 3.22 12.85
N CYS A 47 -18.01 2.14 13.63
CA CYS A 47 -18.14 0.80 13.10
C CYS A 47 -19.53 0.62 12.44
N PRO A 48 -19.80 -0.46 11.68
CA PRO A 48 -21.11 -0.71 11.06
C PRO A 48 -22.29 -0.76 12.04
N GLY A 49 -22.05 -0.98 13.35
CA GLY A 49 -23.05 -0.92 14.41
C GLY A 49 -23.24 0.46 15.02
N GLY A 50 -22.65 1.53 14.44
CA GLY A 50 -22.79 2.91 14.91
C GLY A 50 -21.91 3.28 16.12
N HIS A 51 -21.05 2.37 16.62
CA HIS A 51 -20.23 2.68 17.78
C HIS A 51 -18.95 3.41 17.36
N PRO A 52 -18.49 4.42 18.14
CA PRO A 52 -17.31 5.21 17.81
C PRO A 52 -16.03 4.36 17.80
N ILE A 53 -15.19 4.56 16.77
CA ILE A 53 -13.88 3.93 16.62
C ILE A 53 -12.82 4.86 17.23
N ARG A 54 -12.13 4.38 18.27
CA ARG A 54 -11.01 5.09 18.88
C ARG A 54 -9.68 4.69 18.24
N GLY A 55 -8.85 5.68 17.92
CA GLY A 55 -7.53 5.48 17.32
C GLY A 55 -7.56 5.11 15.82
N TRP A 56 -6.39 5.10 15.20
CA TRP A 56 -6.20 4.84 13.76
C TRP A 56 -5.65 3.45 13.49
N LEU A 57 -4.76 2.95 14.34
CA LEU A 57 -4.07 1.69 14.17
C LEU A 57 -4.67 0.61 15.08
N GLY A 58 -4.58 -0.64 14.63
CA GLY A 58 -5.01 -1.81 15.36
C GLY A 58 -6.06 -2.66 14.65
N PRO A 59 -6.49 -3.76 15.30
CA PRO A 59 -7.48 -4.66 14.74
C PRO A 59 -8.85 -3.98 14.62
N ALA A 60 -9.56 -4.25 13.51
CA ALA A 60 -10.91 -3.72 13.26
C ALA A 60 -11.95 -4.56 14.01
N ARG A 61 -12.03 -4.41 15.33
CA ARG A 61 -12.94 -5.15 16.24
C ARG A 61 -13.71 -4.18 17.12
N CYS A 62 -14.98 -4.51 17.39
CA CYS A 62 -15.87 -3.74 18.27
C CYS A 62 -16.46 -4.63 19.36
N ALA A 63 -16.20 -4.31 20.64
CA ALA A 63 -16.72 -5.05 21.77
C ALA A 63 -18.24 -4.95 21.87
N ARG A 64 -18.82 -3.75 21.72
CA ARG A 64 -20.27 -3.54 21.77
C ARG A 64 -21.05 -4.28 20.70
N CYS A 65 -20.44 -4.46 19.49
CA CYS A 65 -21.07 -5.30 18.46
C CYS A 65 -21.02 -6.80 18.82
N ALA A 66 -20.05 -7.24 19.57
CA ALA A 66 -19.94 -8.61 20.05
C ALA A 66 -20.98 -8.90 21.13
N GLU A 67 -21.16 -8.02 22.08
CA GLU A 67 -22.19 -8.09 23.14
C GLU A 67 -23.58 -8.22 22.54
N ARG A 68 -23.94 -7.35 21.58
CA ARG A 68 -25.22 -7.46 20.86
C ARG A 68 -25.40 -8.81 20.14
N ARG A 69 -24.36 -9.37 19.60
CA ARG A 69 -24.42 -10.64 18.84
C ARG A 69 -24.54 -11.84 19.75
N SER A 70 -24.01 -11.77 20.99
CA SER A 70 -24.10 -12.84 21.98
C SER A 70 -25.43 -12.86 22.77
N GLY A 71 -26.26 -11.83 22.61
CA GLY A 71 -27.51 -11.67 23.37
C GLY A 71 -27.31 -11.51 24.88
N ARG A 72 -26.07 -11.28 25.34
CA ARG A 72 -25.72 -11.16 26.75
C ARG A 72 -25.82 -9.70 27.21
N PRO A 73 -26.49 -9.42 28.34
CA PRO A 73 -26.41 -8.11 28.97
C PRO A 73 -24.95 -7.82 29.39
N ALA A 74 -24.56 -6.54 29.34
CA ALA A 74 -23.19 -6.08 29.60
C ALA A 74 -22.64 -6.46 30.98
N ASP A 75 -23.51 -6.82 31.93
CA ASP A 75 -23.17 -7.01 33.34
C ASP A 75 -23.00 -8.48 33.78
N THR A 76 -23.10 -9.46 32.87
CA THR A 76 -23.13 -10.89 33.25
C THR A 76 -21.95 -11.67 32.65
N GLY A 77 -20.74 -11.56 33.24
CA GLY A 77 -19.63 -12.45 32.96
C GLY A 77 -18.47 -11.87 32.15
N PRO A 78 -17.41 -12.66 31.84
CA PRO A 78 -16.27 -12.16 31.08
C PRO A 78 -16.69 -11.62 29.71
N ALA A 79 -16.11 -10.48 29.32
CA ALA A 79 -16.44 -9.76 28.09
C ALA A 79 -16.34 -10.69 26.85
N ALA A 80 -17.39 -10.69 26.02
CA ALA A 80 -17.37 -11.46 24.78
C ALA A 80 -16.24 -10.96 23.86
N PRO A 81 -15.53 -11.88 23.14
CA PRO A 81 -14.45 -11.48 22.25
C PRO A 81 -14.96 -10.51 21.17
N ALA A 82 -14.28 -9.35 21.04
CA ALA A 82 -14.72 -8.27 20.17
C ALA A 82 -14.97 -8.72 18.72
N ALA A 83 -16.15 -8.45 18.18
CA ALA A 83 -16.54 -8.87 16.83
C ALA A 83 -15.77 -8.07 15.74
N PRO A 84 -15.21 -8.76 14.72
CA PRO A 84 -14.57 -8.08 13.60
C PRO A 84 -15.62 -7.32 12.77
N TYR A 85 -15.31 -6.06 12.41
CA TYR A 85 -16.16 -5.23 11.58
C TYR A 85 -15.54 -4.91 10.19
N ALA A 86 -14.30 -5.37 9.95
CA ALA A 86 -13.67 -5.26 8.64
C ALA A 86 -12.96 -6.57 8.27
N SER A 87 -13.03 -6.93 7.01
CA SER A 87 -12.25 -8.03 6.43
C SER A 87 -10.77 -7.64 6.34
N GLY A 88 -9.86 -8.61 6.48
CA GLY A 88 -8.43 -8.37 6.30
C GLY A 88 -7.59 -8.60 7.56
N ALA A 89 -8.19 -9.06 8.67
CA ALA A 89 -7.46 -9.33 9.92
C ALA A 89 -6.28 -10.30 9.76
N VAL A 90 -6.35 -11.23 8.80
CA VAL A 90 -5.27 -12.17 8.48
C VAL A 90 -4.55 -11.79 7.18
N ARG A 91 -5.30 -11.29 6.20
CA ARG A 91 -4.75 -10.99 4.86
C ARG A 91 -3.74 -9.84 4.87
N LEU A 92 -4.03 -8.77 5.61
CA LEU A 92 -3.13 -7.61 5.65
C LEU A 92 -1.79 -7.93 6.35
N PRO A 93 -1.76 -8.58 7.54
CA PRO A 93 -0.51 -9.03 8.14
C PRO A 93 0.31 -9.94 7.23
N LEU A 94 -0.34 -10.94 6.62
CA LEU A 94 0.33 -11.90 5.73
C LEU A 94 0.91 -11.20 4.49
N LEU A 95 0.11 -10.37 3.81
CA LEU A 95 0.57 -9.63 2.63
C LEU A 95 1.73 -8.70 2.95
N THR A 96 1.63 -7.94 4.05
CA THR A 96 2.70 -7.02 4.47
C THR A 96 3.96 -7.78 4.86
N ALA A 97 3.83 -8.94 5.53
CA ALA A 97 4.96 -9.81 5.86
C ALA A 97 5.68 -10.31 4.61
N VAL A 98 4.93 -10.80 3.62
CA VAL A 98 5.48 -11.29 2.35
C VAL A 98 6.19 -10.16 1.58
N VAL A 99 5.57 -8.99 1.50
CA VAL A 99 6.17 -7.81 0.84
C VAL A 99 7.47 -7.40 1.54
N CYS A 100 7.48 -7.29 2.86
CA CYS A 100 8.68 -6.92 3.63
C CYS A 100 9.79 -7.99 3.52
N ALA A 101 9.43 -9.28 3.54
CA ALA A 101 10.37 -10.37 3.33
C ALA A 101 11.01 -10.33 1.93
N ALA A 102 10.21 -10.11 0.89
CA ALA A 102 10.70 -9.99 -0.48
C ALA A 102 11.62 -8.79 -0.66
N LEU A 103 11.27 -7.63 -0.08
CA LEU A 103 12.12 -6.44 -0.09
C LEU A 103 13.44 -6.69 0.61
N ALA A 104 13.46 -7.34 1.78
CA ALA A 104 14.68 -7.67 2.49
C ALA A 104 15.55 -8.67 1.73
N ALA A 105 14.92 -9.67 1.08
CA ALA A 105 15.64 -10.65 0.28
C ALA A 105 16.30 -10.04 -0.97
N ALA A 106 15.66 -9.04 -1.59
CA ALA A 106 16.17 -8.37 -2.78
C ALA A 106 17.20 -7.26 -2.44
N THR A 107 16.94 -6.48 -1.38
CA THR A 107 17.80 -5.33 -1.02
C THR A 107 19.04 -5.74 -0.23
N GLY A 108 18.93 -6.80 0.59
CA GLY A 108 20.02 -7.17 1.50
C GLY A 108 20.24 -6.15 2.61
N VAL A 109 21.47 -6.10 3.14
CA VAL A 109 21.86 -5.18 4.23
C VAL A 109 22.29 -3.84 3.64
N ARG A 110 21.33 -3.06 3.14
CA ARG A 110 21.55 -1.71 2.60
C ARG A 110 20.69 -0.69 3.34
N PRO A 111 21.11 0.58 3.47
CA PRO A 111 20.40 1.59 4.24
C PRO A 111 18.98 1.86 3.72
N GLU A 112 18.74 1.79 2.42
CA GLU A 112 17.43 1.97 1.82
C GLU A 112 16.44 0.88 2.20
N LEU A 113 16.87 -0.28 2.68
CA LEU A 113 15.94 -1.32 3.18
C LEU A 113 15.03 -0.78 4.28
N VAL A 114 15.57 0.04 5.19
CA VAL A 114 14.76 0.65 6.27
C VAL A 114 13.64 1.50 5.67
N VAL A 115 13.94 2.25 4.61
CA VAL A 115 12.95 3.07 3.90
C VAL A 115 11.85 2.18 3.32
N TRP A 116 12.24 1.11 2.64
CA TRP A 116 11.27 0.16 2.06
C TRP A 116 10.37 -0.48 3.11
N LEU A 117 10.93 -0.90 4.23
CA LEU A 117 10.17 -1.52 5.32
C LEU A 117 9.21 -0.54 6.01
N LEU A 118 9.52 0.75 6.05
CA LEU A 118 8.64 1.80 6.57
C LEU A 118 7.52 2.16 5.59
N LEU A 119 7.80 2.20 4.28
CA LEU A 119 6.81 2.57 3.26
C LEU A 119 5.87 1.41 2.88
N ALA A 120 6.34 0.16 2.95
CA ALA A 120 5.58 -1.01 2.52
C ALA A 120 4.20 -1.15 3.21
N PRO A 121 4.05 -0.99 4.54
CA PRO A 121 2.74 -1.04 5.19
C PRO A 121 1.76 0.02 4.66
N ALA A 122 2.23 1.23 4.38
CA ALA A 122 1.41 2.29 3.80
C ALA A 122 0.97 1.96 2.37
N GLY A 123 1.85 1.38 1.55
CA GLY A 123 1.51 0.87 0.23
C GLY A 123 0.45 -0.22 0.28
N VAL A 124 0.59 -1.20 1.18
CA VAL A 124 -0.41 -2.26 1.38
C VAL A 124 -1.75 -1.68 1.86
N LEU A 125 -1.72 -0.68 2.74
CA LEU A 125 -2.93 0.02 3.18
C LEU A 125 -3.63 0.72 2.02
N LEU A 126 -2.89 1.47 1.18
CA LEU A 126 -3.44 2.14 0.00
C LEU A 126 -4.06 1.16 -0.98
N ALA A 127 -3.39 0.04 -1.29
CA ALA A 127 -3.94 -1.02 -2.13
C ALA A 127 -5.24 -1.59 -1.54
N ALA A 128 -5.29 -1.84 -0.23
CA ALA A 128 -6.46 -2.38 0.45
C ALA A 128 -7.65 -1.41 0.46
N VAL A 129 -7.39 -0.11 0.57
CA VAL A 129 -8.43 0.94 0.51
C VAL A 129 -8.94 1.08 -0.92
N ASP A 130 -8.05 1.17 -1.90
CA ASP A 130 -8.41 1.34 -3.30
C ASP A 130 -9.21 0.17 -3.86
N LEU A 131 -8.86 -1.06 -3.49
CA LEU A 131 -9.64 -2.27 -3.82
C LEU A 131 -11.08 -2.24 -3.27
N ARG A 132 -11.33 -1.51 -2.19
CA ARG A 132 -12.66 -1.45 -1.55
C ARG A 132 -13.53 -0.33 -2.09
N VAL A 133 -12.95 0.85 -2.27
CA VAL A 133 -13.71 2.08 -2.59
C VAL A 133 -13.26 2.76 -3.87
N ARG A 134 -12.25 2.20 -4.57
CA ARG A 134 -11.66 2.73 -5.80
C ARG A 134 -11.24 4.18 -5.64
N ARG A 135 -10.63 4.48 -4.50
CA ARG A 135 -10.19 5.81 -4.13
C ARG A 135 -8.91 5.74 -3.30
N LEU A 136 -7.97 6.60 -3.64
CA LEU A 136 -6.74 6.83 -2.90
C LEU A 136 -6.92 8.07 -2.01
N PRO A 137 -6.90 7.93 -0.67
CA PRO A 137 -7.10 9.06 0.23
C PRO A 137 -5.87 9.97 0.25
N ASP A 138 -6.10 11.28 0.04
CA ASP A 138 -5.06 12.32 0.02
C ASP A 138 -4.18 12.34 1.28
N PRO A 139 -4.74 12.16 2.49
CA PRO A 139 -3.94 12.10 3.71
C PRO A 139 -2.93 10.94 3.77
N LEU A 140 -2.98 9.99 2.85
CA LEU A 140 -2.02 8.89 2.75
C LEU A 140 -1.08 9.05 1.56
N THR A 141 -1.59 9.44 0.38
CA THR A 141 -0.80 9.47 -0.86
C THR A 141 0.27 10.56 -0.85
N LEU A 142 -0.07 11.79 -0.47
CA LEU A 142 0.89 12.90 -0.46
C LEU A 142 1.96 12.75 0.64
N PRO A 143 1.61 12.40 1.90
CA PRO A 143 2.63 12.12 2.90
C PRO A 143 3.54 10.94 2.53
N LEU A 144 3.03 9.92 1.81
CA LEU A 144 3.84 8.80 1.35
C LEU A 144 4.92 9.25 0.36
N ALA A 145 4.58 10.14 -0.60
CA ALA A 145 5.54 10.69 -1.54
C ALA A 145 6.61 11.54 -0.84
N ALA A 146 6.18 12.40 0.08
CA ALA A 146 7.09 13.20 0.90
C ALA A 146 8.00 12.31 1.76
N ALA A 147 7.43 11.29 2.44
CA ALA A 147 8.18 10.36 3.27
C ALA A 147 9.22 9.58 2.45
N ALA A 148 8.88 9.15 1.22
CA ALA A 148 9.83 8.47 0.35
C ALA A 148 11.08 9.35 0.10
N LEU A 149 10.90 10.59 -0.33
CA LEU A 149 12.02 11.50 -0.61
C LEU A 149 12.78 11.91 0.65
N VAL A 150 12.07 12.19 1.76
CA VAL A 150 12.68 12.59 3.03
C VAL A 150 13.50 11.45 3.64
N LEU A 151 13.01 10.21 3.59
CA LEU A 151 13.73 9.05 4.14
C LEU A 151 14.89 8.59 3.24
N LEU A 152 14.78 8.75 1.93
CA LEU A 152 15.85 8.45 0.99
C LEU A 152 17.03 9.45 1.07
N GLY A 153 16.77 10.68 1.54
CA GLY A 153 17.83 11.68 1.74
C GLY A 153 18.93 11.18 2.69
N PRO A 154 18.63 10.84 3.94
CA PRO A 154 19.60 10.24 4.86
C PRO A 154 20.21 8.92 4.35
N ALA A 155 19.40 8.06 3.67
CA ALA A 155 19.91 6.83 3.09
C ALA A 155 21.02 7.09 2.06
N ALA A 156 20.91 8.16 1.26
CA ALA A 156 21.92 8.55 0.29
C ALA A 156 23.23 9.08 0.90
N LEU A 157 23.24 9.39 2.20
CA LEU A 157 24.43 9.85 2.92
C LEU A 157 25.18 8.70 3.61
N LEU A 158 24.55 7.53 3.72
CA LEU A 158 25.17 6.36 4.33
C LEU A 158 26.00 5.58 3.32
N PRO A 159 27.10 4.90 3.74
CA PRO A 159 27.84 4.02 2.86
C PRO A 159 26.98 2.86 2.38
N GLU A 160 27.38 2.23 1.27
CA GLU A 160 26.75 1.03 0.69
C GLU A 160 25.30 1.22 0.19
N HIS A 161 24.83 2.46 0.03
CA HIS A 161 23.56 2.70 -0.67
C HIS A 161 23.72 2.38 -2.17
N ALA A 162 22.69 1.79 -2.76
CA ALA A 162 22.73 1.38 -4.18
C ALA A 162 22.13 2.40 -5.16
N GLY A 163 21.38 3.37 -4.68
CA GLY A 163 20.65 4.30 -5.53
C GLY A 163 21.07 5.76 -5.35
N HIS A 164 20.41 6.66 -6.07
CA HIS A 164 20.69 8.09 -6.04
C HIS A 164 19.44 8.91 -5.72
N TRP A 165 19.55 9.85 -4.78
CA TRP A 165 18.44 10.72 -4.38
C TRP A 165 17.96 11.64 -5.52
N THR A 166 18.89 12.12 -6.36
CA THR A 166 18.56 12.97 -7.51
C THR A 166 17.69 12.26 -8.53
N THR A 167 17.99 10.99 -8.85
CA THR A 167 17.16 10.18 -9.75
C THR A 167 15.82 9.80 -9.10
N ALA A 168 15.76 9.62 -7.77
CA ALA A 168 14.52 9.44 -7.03
C ALA A 168 13.61 10.68 -7.16
N LEU A 169 14.15 11.88 -6.96
CA LEU A 169 13.40 13.13 -7.14
C LEU A 169 12.94 13.32 -8.58
N LEU A 170 13.83 13.14 -9.55
CA LEU A 170 13.49 13.26 -10.97
C LEU A 170 12.46 12.20 -11.41
N GLY A 171 12.56 10.99 -10.89
CA GLY A 171 11.58 9.92 -11.13
C GLY A 171 10.19 10.27 -10.57
N ALA A 172 10.14 10.85 -9.36
CA ALA A 172 8.90 11.34 -8.77
C ALA A 172 8.24 12.40 -9.67
N LEU A 173 9.02 13.41 -10.08
CA LEU A 173 8.52 14.49 -10.94
C LEU A 173 8.10 13.97 -12.32
N ALA A 174 8.89 13.10 -12.93
CA ALA A 174 8.62 12.54 -14.26
C ALA A 174 7.34 11.68 -14.28
N LEU A 175 7.19 10.74 -13.31
CA LEU A 175 5.97 9.95 -13.23
C LEU A 175 4.77 10.80 -12.82
N GLY A 176 4.92 11.70 -11.86
CA GLY A 176 3.85 12.62 -11.47
C GLY A 176 3.37 13.46 -12.67
N ALA A 177 4.29 14.04 -13.44
CA ALA A 177 3.96 14.80 -14.66
C ALA A 177 3.35 13.91 -15.75
N GLY A 178 3.89 12.71 -15.99
CA GLY A 178 3.36 11.76 -16.97
C GLY A 178 1.93 11.32 -16.65
N TYR A 179 1.66 10.95 -15.40
CA TYR A 179 0.31 10.57 -14.96
C TYR A 179 -0.65 11.78 -14.93
N LEU A 180 -0.15 12.98 -14.61
CA LEU A 180 -0.94 14.20 -14.73
C LEU A 180 -1.34 14.48 -16.19
N ALA A 181 -0.41 14.33 -17.12
CA ALA A 181 -0.71 14.46 -18.55
C ALA A 181 -1.77 13.46 -19.02
N LEU A 182 -1.66 12.19 -18.57
CA LEU A 182 -2.67 11.16 -18.85
C LEU A 182 -4.04 11.52 -18.25
N HIS A 183 -4.07 12.03 -17.02
CA HIS A 183 -5.30 12.48 -16.37
C HIS A 183 -5.94 13.63 -17.13
N LEU A 184 -5.15 14.64 -17.54
CA LEU A 184 -5.65 15.79 -18.31
C LEU A 184 -6.15 15.37 -19.69
N ALA A 185 -5.49 14.41 -20.35
CA ALA A 185 -5.93 13.87 -21.63
C ALA A 185 -7.23 13.04 -21.53
N ASN A 186 -7.42 12.31 -20.44
CA ASN A 186 -8.61 11.48 -20.21
C ASN A 186 -8.99 11.43 -18.72
N PRO A 187 -9.69 12.44 -18.19
CA PRO A 187 -10.08 12.49 -16.77
C PRO A 187 -11.02 11.35 -16.34
N GLY A 188 -11.76 10.76 -17.29
CA GLY A 188 -12.63 9.62 -17.03
C GLY A 188 -11.90 8.27 -16.98
N GLY A 189 -10.68 8.22 -17.51
CA GLY A 189 -9.88 6.99 -17.58
C GLY A 189 -8.86 6.85 -16.45
N MET A 190 -8.45 7.94 -15.81
CA MET A 190 -7.45 7.96 -14.76
C MET A 190 -7.87 8.88 -13.61
N ALA A 191 -7.88 8.35 -12.39
CA ALA A 191 -8.24 9.14 -11.22
C ALA A 191 -7.08 10.07 -10.81
N PHE A 192 -7.40 11.26 -10.27
CA PHE A 192 -6.37 12.18 -9.77
C PHE A 192 -5.58 11.60 -8.57
N GLY A 193 -6.14 10.62 -7.86
CA GLY A 193 -5.44 9.86 -6.83
C GLY A 193 -4.23 9.08 -7.36
N ASP A 194 -4.34 8.54 -8.59
CA ASP A 194 -3.26 7.80 -9.26
C ASP A 194 -2.09 8.73 -9.60
N VAL A 195 -2.36 10.00 -9.97
CA VAL A 195 -1.33 11.03 -10.20
C VAL A 195 -0.52 11.28 -8.92
N LYS A 196 -1.20 11.37 -7.76
CA LYS A 196 -0.53 11.55 -6.47
C LYS A 196 0.28 10.32 -6.06
N LEU A 197 -0.24 9.13 -6.31
CA LEU A 197 0.47 7.88 -6.06
C LEU A 197 1.70 7.73 -6.97
N ALA A 198 1.63 8.22 -8.20
CA ALA A 198 2.73 8.19 -9.16
C ALA A 198 3.97 8.96 -8.67
N LEU A 199 3.80 10.01 -7.85
CA LEU A 199 4.92 10.70 -7.20
C LEU A 199 5.70 9.76 -6.27
N SER A 200 5.00 9.00 -5.43
CA SER A 200 5.62 8.01 -4.54
C SER A 200 6.29 6.89 -5.31
N MET A 201 5.59 6.36 -6.33
CA MET A 201 6.09 5.31 -7.21
C MET A 201 7.37 5.77 -7.92
N GLY A 202 7.36 7.00 -8.47
CA GLY A 202 8.51 7.58 -9.15
C GLY A 202 9.71 7.79 -8.23
N ALA A 203 9.48 8.23 -6.99
CA ALA A 203 10.54 8.38 -5.99
C ALA A 203 11.21 7.04 -5.66
N VAL A 204 10.41 6.02 -5.40
CA VAL A 204 10.87 4.68 -5.02
C VAL A 204 11.60 3.98 -6.16
N LEU A 205 11.04 3.96 -7.36
CA LEU A 205 11.64 3.35 -8.54
C LEU A 205 12.86 4.14 -9.04
N GLY A 206 12.76 5.47 -9.02
CA GLY A 206 13.81 6.37 -9.45
C GLY A 206 15.09 6.25 -8.61
N TRP A 207 15.00 5.75 -7.37
CA TRP A 207 16.15 5.45 -6.53
C TRP A 207 17.17 4.56 -7.26
N TYR A 208 16.69 3.51 -7.92
CA TYR A 208 17.52 2.58 -8.70
C TYR A 208 17.69 2.99 -10.19
N GLY A 209 17.18 4.14 -10.59
CA GLY A 209 17.37 4.73 -11.92
C GLY A 209 16.23 4.51 -12.91
N TRP A 210 16.42 5.03 -14.13
CA TRP A 210 15.37 5.13 -15.15
C TRP A 210 14.87 3.78 -15.66
N ALA A 211 15.74 2.78 -15.76
CA ALA A 211 15.34 1.43 -16.18
C ALA A 211 14.30 0.84 -15.24
N THR A 212 14.48 1.04 -13.93
CA THR A 212 13.56 0.60 -12.89
C THR A 212 12.23 1.35 -12.93
N VAL A 213 12.28 2.67 -13.21
CA VAL A 213 11.08 3.49 -13.43
C VAL A 213 10.26 2.96 -14.60
N MET A 214 10.91 2.69 -15.74
CA MET A 214 10.24 2.13 -16.92
C MET A 214 9.66 0.75 -16.66
N LEU A 215 10.44 -0.13 -16.03
CA LEU A 215 10.01 -1.50 -15.72
C LEU A 215 8.79 -1.52 -14.79
N GLY A 216 8.85 -0.78 -13.68
CA GLY A 216 7.75 -0.72 -12.71
C GLY A 216 6.48 -0.10 -13.30
N THR A 217 6.63 0.95 -14.11
CA THR A 217 5.51 1.60 -14.81
C THR A 217 4.90 0.66 -15.84
N PHE A 218 5.73 0.02 -16.67
CA PHE A 218 5.26 -0.95 -17.66
C PHE A 218 4.54 -2.12 -17.00
N ALA A 219 5.10 -2.67 -15.91
CA ALA A 219 4.48 -3.75 -15.16
C ALA A 219 3.11 -3.35 -14.59
N ALA A 220 2.97 -2.11 -14.06
CA ALA A 220 1.71 -1.59 -13.56
C ALA A 220 0.63 -1.54 -14.67
N PHE A 221 0.96 -0.97 -15.83
CA PHE A 221 0.02 -0.92 -16.95
C PHE A 221 -0.29 -2.30 -17.53
N LEU A 222 0.71 -3.18 -17.64
CA LEU A 222 0.52 -4.54 -18.12
C LEU A 222 -0.43 -5.32 -17.20
N LEU A 223 -0.21 -5.30 -15.89
CA LEU A 223 -1.07 -5.96 -14.91
C LEU A 223 -2.51 -5.42 -14.97
N GLY A 224 -2.66 -4.11 -15.04
CA GLY A 224 -3.97 -3.46 -15.18
C GLY A 224 -4.67 -3.84 -16.48
N ALA A 225 -3.93 -3.86 -17.61
CA ALA A 225 -4.46 -4.25 -18.93
C ALA A 225 -4.87 -5.72 -18.98
N LEU A 226 -4.04 -6.63 -18.43
CA LEU A 226 -4.36 -8.06 -18.34
C LEU A 226 -5.61 -8.30 -17.49
N TYR A 227 -5.71 -7.65 -16.34
CA TYR A 227 -6.88 -7.76 -15.46
C TYR A 227 -8.14 -7.20 -16.15
N GLY A 228 -8.07 -5.99 -16.70
CA GLY A 228 -9.18 -5.37 -17.43
C GLY A 228 -9.62 -6.16 -18.65
N GLY A 229 -8.64 -6.67 -19.42
CA GLY A 229 -8.89 -7.54 -20.56
C GLY A 229 -9.55 -8.87 -20.16
N ALA A 230 -9.09 -9.50 -19.08
CA ALA A 230 -9.70 -10.72 -18.56
C ALA A 230 -11.16 -10.50 -18.12
N LEU A 231 -11.46 -9.38 -17.47
CA LEU A 231 -12.83 -9.01 -17.09
C LEU A 231 -13.71 -8.76 -18.33
N ALA A 232 -13.17 -8.12 -19.36
CA ALA A 232 -13.89 -7.85 -20.60
C ALA A 232 -14.23 -9.16 -21.35
N VAL A 233 -13.26 -10.06 -21.49
CA VAL A 233 -13.44 -11.39 -22.09
C VAL A 233 -14.45 -12.23 -21.29
N ALA A 234 -14.43 -12.15 -19.96
CA ALA A 234 -15.38 -12.83 -19.10
C ALA A 234 -16.80 -12.21 -19.10
N GLY A 235 -17.05 -11.15 -19.89
CA GLY A 235 -18.34 -10.44 -19.93
C GLY A 235 -18.70 -9.69 -18.63
N ARG A 236 -17.72 -9.52 -17.72
CA ARG A 236 -17.91 -8.88 -16.42
C ARG A 236 -17.55 -7.40 -16.40
N ALA A 237 -16.95 -6.90 -17.46
CA ALA A 237 -16.60 -5.48 -17.61
C ALA A 237 -17.21 -4.92 -18.91
N GLY A 238 -17.96 -3.80 -18.79
CA GLY A 238 -18.37 -2.96 -19.90
C GLY A 238 -17.47 -1.72 -20.02
N ARG A 239 -17.68 -0.92 -21.07
CA ARG A 239 -16.91 0.31 -21.35
C ARG A 239 -16.90 1.34 -20.20
N ARG A 240 -17.80 1.22 -19.21
CA ARG A 240 -17.92 2.11 -18.04
C ARG A 240 -17.49 1.44 -16.71
N THR A 241 -16.93 0.24 -16.75
CA THR A 241 -16.51 -0.45 -15.53
C THR A 241 -15.23 0.23 -15.01
N MET A 242 -15.34 0.94 -13.91
CA MET A 242 -14.19 1.53 -13.23
C MET A 242 -13.40 0.44 -12.50
N ILE A 243 -12.12 0.32 -12.82
CA ILE A 243 -11.18 -0.62 -12.18
C ILE A 243 -10.29 0.20 -11.23
N ALA A 244 -10.08 -0.30 -10.01
CA ALA A 244 -9.09 0.27 -9.10
C ALA A 244 -7.69 0.08 -9.69
N PHE A 245 -7.02 1.15 -10.12
CA PHE A 245 -5.71 1.08 -10.75
C PHE A 245 -4.55 1.12 -9.76
N GLY A 246 -4.74 1.71 -8.57
CA GLY A 246 -3.73 1.82 -7.53
C GLY A 246 -3.06 0.50 -7.12
N PRO A 247 -3.77 -0.62 -6.95
CA PRO A 247 -3.15 -1.91 -6.65
C PRO A 247 -2.18 -2.40 -7.72
N PHE A 248 -2.45 -2.14 -9.01
CA PHE A 248 -1.55 -2.49 -10.11
C PHE A 248 -0.33 -1.57 -10.14
N MET A 249 -0.49 -0.29 -9.85
CA MET A 249 0.62 0.64 -9.66
C MET A 249 1.56 0.18 -8.56
N LEU A 250 1.02 -0.19 -7.39
CA LEU A 250 1.81 -0.67 -6.26
C LEU A 250 2.47 -2.03 -6.53
N ALA A 251 1.78 -2.94 -7.23
CA ALA A 251 2.36 -4.22 -7.65
C ALA A 251 3.49 -4.03 -8.67
N GLY A 252 3.31 -3.15 -9.65
CA GLY A 252 4.35 -2.78 -10.61
C GLY A 252 5.53 -2.09 -9.94
N THR A 253 5.26 -1.20 -8.96
CA THR A 253 6.31 -0.58 -8.15
C THR A 253 7.11 -1.63 -7.38
N LEU A 254 6.43 -2.57 -6.73
CA LEU A 254 7.09 -3.66 -6.02
C LEU A 254 7.94 -4.50 -6.96
N ALA A 255 7.41 -4.90 -8.12
CA ALA A 255 8.16 -5.68 -9.10
C ALA A 255 9.41 -4.94 -9.60
N GLY A 256 9.28 -3.67 -9.98
CA GLY A 256 10.41 -2.84 -10.37
C GLY A 256 11.44 -2.66 -9.26
N LEU A 257 10.97 -2.42 -8.03
CA LEU A 257 11.82 -2.26 -6.86
C LEU A 257 12.61 -3.54 -6.53
N LEU A 258 11.97 -4.71 -6.60
CA LEU A 258 12.64 -5.99 -6.38
C LEU A 258 13.72 -6.26 -7.42
N VAL A 259 13.44 -6.00 -8.69
CA VAL A 259 14.43 -6.14 -9.77
C VAL A 259 15.55 -5.13 -9.60
N GLY A 260 15.23 -3.85 -9.38
CA GLY A 260 16.24 -2.80 -9.18
C GLY A 260 17.16 -3.08 -7.98
N ALA A 261 16.59 -3.50 -6.85
CA ALA A 261 17.35 -3.84 -5.67
C ALA A 261 18.24 -5.08 -5.86
N TYR A 262 17.77 -6.07 -6.62
CA TYR A 262 18.54 -7.30 -6.88
C TYR A 262 19.69 -7.09 -7.85
N THR A 263 19.55 -6.15 -8.80
CA THR A 263 20.55 -5.88 -9.84
C THR A 263 21.56 -4.79 -9.46
N ALA A 264 21.30 -4.05 -8.41
CA ALA A 264 22.17 -3.02 -7.86
C ALA A 264 23.13 -3.61 -6.81
#